data_9b92c2b6cb2c4b4ca4d187a66772d7b5
#
_entry.id   9b92c2b6cb2c4b4ca4d187a66772d7b5
#
_cell.length_a   1.000
_cell.length_b   1.000
_cell.length_c   1.000
_cell.angle_alpha   90.00
_cell.angle_beta   90.00
_cell.angle_gamma   90.00
#
_symmetry.space_group_name_H-M   'P 1'
#
loop_
_entity.id
_entity.type
_entity.pdbx_description
1 polymer ?
#
loop_
_entity_poly.entity_id
_entity_poly.type
_entity_poly.pdbx_seq_one_letter_code
_entity_poly.pdbx_strand_id
1 'polypeptide(L)'
;MDKRLDTSFRILRVTLGLTATLAGLDKFFNLLADWGSYVSPTAAALLPVSVQTFMGIVGLIEIAVGAAILGLAPRPGAYVASAWLLLVAANLVLGGHFDVAVRDVVMSVAAFTLARGLEALATTKAVAGARTSRTVAA
;
A
#
# COMPACT_ATOMS: atom_id res chain seq x y z
N MET A 1 -24.80 3.32 -3.82
CA MET A 1 -23.86 2.18 -3.74
C MET A 1 -24.16 1.40 -2.47
N ASP A 2 -24.05 0.07 -2.54
CA ASP A 2 -24.37 -0.82 -1.42
C ASP A 2 -23.44 -0.54 -0.21
N LYS A 3 -24.04 -0.41 0.98
CA LYS A 3 -23.30 -0.23 2.24
C LYS A 3 -22.28 -1.34 2.49
N ARG A 4 -22.52 -2.53 1.94
CA ARG A 4 -21.60 -3.67 2.04
C ARG A 4 -20.30 -3.42 1.28
N LEU A 5 -20.35 -2.83 0.10
CA LEU A 5 -19.16 -2.47 -0.68
C LEU A 5 -18.34 -1.40 0.02
N ASP A 6 -18.99 -0.37 0.56
CA ASP A 6 -18.31 0.68 1.34
C ASP A 6 -17.57 0.09 2.55
N THR A 7 -18.21 -0.84 3.26
CA THR A 7 -17.61 -1.55 4.39
C THR A 7 -16.41 -2.39 3.96
N SER A 8 -16.52 -3.14 2.84
CA SER A 8 -15.42 -3.97 2.33
C SER A 8 -14.19 -3.15 1.97
N PHE A 9 -14.38 -2.03 1.27
CA PHE A 9 -13.27 -1.13 0.94
C PHE A 9 -12.68 -0.43 2.17
N ARG A 10 -13.49 -0.16 3.19
CA ARG A 10 -12.99 0.38 4.46
C ARG A 10 -12.11 -0.63 5.19
N ILE A 11 -12.53 -1.90 5.28
CA ILE A 11 -11.75 -2.98 5.87
C ILE A 11 -10.42 -3.13 5.11
N LEU A 12 -10.46 -3.21 3.79
CA LEU A 12 -9.28 -3.35 2.95
C LEU A 12 -8.32 -2.17 3.14
N ARG A 13 -8.83 -0.94 3.22
CA ARG A 13 -8.05 0.27 3.47
C ARG A 13 -7.33 0.22 4.81
N VAL A 14 -8.05 -0.12 5.86
CA VAL A 14 -7.48 -0.21 7.22
C VAL A 14 -6.43 -1.31 7.28
N THR A 15 -6.72 -2.49 6.73
CA THR A 15 -5.79 -3.62 6.70
C THR A 15 -4.50 -3.27 5.97
N LEU A 16 -4.58 -2.78 4.74
CA LEU A 16 -3.40 -2.43 3.95
C LEU A 16 -2.59 -1.28 4.58
N GLY A 17 -3.28 -0.25 5.08
CA GLY A 17 -2.62 0.88 5.72
C GLY A 17 -1.90 0.50 7.00
N LEU A 18 -2.53 -0.30 7.87
CA LEU A 18 -1.90 -0.81 9.09
C LEU A 18 -0.73 -1.75 8.77
N THR A 19 -0.90 -2.66 7.81
CA THR A 19 0.17 -3.58 7.39
C THR A 19 1.40 -2.81 6.92
N ALA A 20 1.24 -1.82 6.04
CA ALA A 20 2.34 -0.99 5.57
C ALA A 20 3.01 -0.21 6.71
N THR A 21 2.22 0.39 7.60
CA THR A 21 2.75 1.15 8.74
C THR A 21 3.53 0.26 9.70
N LEU A 22 2.97 -0.90 10.07
CA LEU A 22 3.61 -1.83 11.00
C LEU A 22 4.86 -2.47 10.41
N ALA A 23 4.83 -2.88 9.14
CA ALA A 23 5.99 -3.43 8.45
C ALA A 23 7.11 -2.38 8.32
N GLY A 24 6.75 -1.13 8.00
CA GLY A 24 7.70 -0.03 7.93
C GLY A 24 8.33 0.27 9.30
N LEU A 25 7.52 0.30 10.35
CA LEU A 25 7.99 0.53 11.72
C LEU A 25 8.92 -0.60 12.20
N ASP A 26 8.55 -1.86 11.90
CA ASP A 26 9.33 -3.02 12.31
C ASP A 26 10.73 -3.09 11.67
N LYS A 27 10.95 -2.41 10.54
CA LYS A 27 12.28 -2.31 9.93
C LYS A 27 13.34 -1.63 10.80
N PHE A 28 12.90 -0.91 11.84
CA PHE A 28 13.79 -0.35 12.85
C PHE A 28 14.07 -1.28 14.02
N PHE A 29 13.23 -2.31 14.21
CA PHE A 29 13.28 -3.21 15.37
C PHE A 29 13.58 -4.67 15.00
N ASN A 30 13.26 -5.10 13.78
CA ASN A 30 13.40 -6.50 13.31
C ASN A 30 12.73 -7.54 14.23
N LEU A 31 11.52 -7.23 14.73
CA LEU A 31 10.75 -8.14 15.60
C LEU A 31 9.93 -9.14 14.79
N LEU A 32 9.37 -8.72 13.65
CA LEU A 32 8.56 -9.57 12.78
C LEU A 32 9.43 -10.37 11.81
N ALA A 33 10.52 -9.76 11.29
CA ALA A 33 11.42 -10.40 10.34
C ALA A 33 12.81 -9.74 10.37
N ASP A 34 13.82 -10.48 9.92
CA ASP A 34 15.11 -9.89 9.56
C ASP A 34 15.02 -9.29 8.15
N TRP A 35 14.59 -8.05 8.08
CA TRP A 35 14.30 -7.36 6.83
C TRP A 35 15.52 -7.22 5.91
N GLY A 36 16.72 -7.10 6.50
CA GLY A 36 17.98 -7.01 5.74
C GLY A 36 18.24 -8.25 4.89
N SER A 37 17.80 -9.43 5.35
CA SER A 37 17.97 -10.69 4.65
C SER A 37 17.18 -10.78 3.33
N TYR A 38 16.16 -9.95 3.15
CA TYR A 38 15.35 -9.90 1.92
C TYR A 38 15.90 -8.96 0.84
N VAL A 39 16.96 -8.20 1.12
CA VAL A 39 17.65 -7.42 0.09
C VAL A 39 18.40 -8.36 -0.83
N SER A 40 18.10 -8.34 -2.13
CA SER A 40 18.77 -9.19 -3.09
C SER A 40 20.26 -8.83 -3.20
N PRO A 41 21.15 -9.81 -3.54
CA PRO A 41 22.55 -9.52 -3.77
C PRO A 41 22.77 -8.42 -4.83
N THR A 42 21.95 -8.43 -5.86
CA THR A 42 21.99 -7.41 -6.92
C THR A 42 21.67 -6.02 -6.38
N ALA A 43 20.60 -5.89 -5.58
CA ALA A 43 20.27 -4.61 -4.94
C ALA A 43 21.37 -4.18 -3.97
N ALA A 44 21.84 -5.07 -3.11
CA ALA A 44 22.90 -4.78 -2.15
C ALA A 44 24.19 -4.27 -2.81
N ALA A 45 24.56 -4.82 -3.96
CA ALA A 45 25.75 -4.39 -4.72
C ALA A 45 25.61 -2.96 -5.32
N LEU A 46 24.39 -2.48 -5.52
CA LEU A 46 24.11 -1.15 -6.07
C LEU A 46 23.90 -0.08 -5.00
N LEU A 47 23.76 -0.48 -3.73
CA LEU A 47 23.49 0.47 -2.65
C LEU A 47 24.72 1.33 -2.34
N PRO A 48 24.58 2.67 -2.30
CA PRO A 48 25.64 3.59 -1.84
C PRO A 48 25.73 3.68 -0.33
N VAL A 49 24.86 2.97 0.40
CA VAL A 49 24.73 2.98 1.87
C VAL A 49 24.66 1.56 2.40
N SER A 50 24.78 1.38 3.71
CA SER A 50 24.63 0.06 4.34
C SER A 50 23.19 -0.47 4.15
N VAL A 51 23.03 -1.80 4.14
CA VAL A 51 21.71 -2.46 4.09
C VAL A 51 20.81 -1.99 5.23
N GLN A 52 21.36 -1.79 6.43
CA GLN A 52 20.60 -1.30 7.59
C GLN A 52 20.04 0.13 7.35
N THR A 53 20.87 1.03 6.84
CA THR A 53 20.43 2.39 6.49
C THR A 53 19.36 2.37 5.39
N PHE A 54 19.57 1.54 4.38
CA PHE A 54 18.61 1.35 3.30
C PHE A 54 17.26 0.85 3.83
N MET A 55 17.25 -0.17 4.71
CA MET A 55 16.03 -0.66 5.33
C MET A 55 15.32 0.40 6.18
N GLY A 56 16.04 1.27 6.86
CA GLY A 56 15.46 2.42 7.55
C GLY A 56 14.73 3.38 6.59
N ILE A 57 15.33 3.67 5.43
CA ILE A 57 14.70 4.50 4.38
C ILE A 57 13.43 3.81 3.85
N VAL A 58 13.50 2.52 3.54
CA VAL A 58 12.36 1.72 3.11
C VAL A 58 11.25 1.75 4.16
N GLY A 59 11.60 1.60 5.44
CA GLY A 59 10.65 1.68 6.55
C GLY A 59 9.92 3.02 6.62
N LEU A 60 10.63 4.15 6.43
CA LEU A 60 10.02 5.48 6.39
C LEU A 60 9.05 5.62 5.20
N ILE A 61 9.40 5.11 4.03
CA ILE A 61 8.52 5.10 2.85
C ILE A 61 7.25 4.32 3.15
N GLU A 62 7.37 3.14 3.74
CA GLU A 62 6.21 2.29 4.07
C GLU A 62 5.30 2.92 5.13
N ILE A 63 5.86 3.57 6.15
CA ILE A 63 5.07 4.34 7.13
C ILE A 63 4.32 5.48 6.43
N ALA A 64 4.97 6.23 5.56
CA ALA A 64 4.34 7.32 4.82
C ALA A 64 3.21 6.82 3.90
N VAL A 65 3.42 5.71 3.20
CA VAL A 65 2.41 5.05 2.35
C VAL A 65 1.25 4.55 3.20
N GLY A 66 1.53 3.91 4.34
CA GLY A 66 0.50 3.45 5.28
C GLY A 66 -0.36 4.61 5.80
N ALA A 67 0.26 5.70 6.24
CA ALA A 67 -0.44 6.90 6.68
C ALA A 67 -1.29 7.54 5.58
N ALA A 68 -0.79 7.56 4.35
CA ALA A 68 -1.53 8.04 3.19
C ALA A 68 -2.80 7.19 2.96
N ILE A 69 -2.69 5.87 2.97
CA ILE A 69 -3.82 4.94 2.81
C ILE A 69 -4.82 5.11 3.95
N LEU A 70 -4.37 5.23 5.20
CA LEU A 70 -5.26 5.33 6.37
C LEU A 70 -6.10 6.60 6.38
N GLY A 71 -5.56 7.72 5.92
CA GLY A 71 -6.33 8.96 6.01
C GLY A 71 -5.86 10.15 5.20
N LEU A 72 -4.55 10.33 5.00
CA LEU A 72 -4.01 11.55 4.39
C LEU A 72 -4.35 11.69 2.91
N ALA A 73 -4.18 10.60 2.15
CA ALA A 73 -4.43 10.57 0.71
C ALA A 73 -4.74 9.12 0.25
N PRO A 74 -5.92 8.54 0.60
CA PRO A 74 -6.16 7.11 0.44
C PRO A 74 -6.05 6.60 -1.00
N ARG A 75 -6.56 7.35 -1.98
CA ARG A 75 -6.51 6.94 -3.40
C ARG A 75 -5.09 6.92 -3.95
N PRO A 76 -4.35 8.04 -3.96
CA PRO A 76 -2.97 8.04 -4.44
C PRO A 76 -2.07 7.14 -3.58
N GLY A 77 -2.28 7.07 -2.26
CA GLY A 77 -1.55 6.16 -1.38
C GLY A 77 -1.71 4.70 -1.77
N ALA A 78 -2.91 4.27 -2.13
CA ALA A 78 -3.15 2.90 -2.58
C ALA A 78 -2.50 2.58 -3.94
N TYR A 79 -2.47 3.53 -4.89
CA TYR A 79 -1.71 3.36 -6.14
C TYR A 79 -0.20 3.28 -5.90
N VAL A 80 0.34 4.15 -5.06
CA VAL A 80 1.76 4.12 -4.69
C VAL A 80 2.11 2.81 -4.01
N ALA A 81 1.26 2.33 -3.08
CA ALA A 81 1.44 1.03 -2.43
C ALA A 81 1.48 -0.12 -3.43
N SER A 82 0.58 -0.12 -4.41
CA SER A 82 0.56 -1.14 -5.47
C SER A 82 1.86 -1.19 -6.25
N ALA A 83 2.34 -0.03 -6.74
CA ALA A 83 3.60 0.06 -7.48
C ALA A 83 4.80 -0.31 -6.59
N TRP A 84 4.84 0.14 -5.35
CA TRP A 84 5.87 -0.17 -4.38
C TRP A 84 5.98 -1.67 -4.10
N LEU A 85 4.86 -2.35 -3.86
CA LEU A 85 4.82 -3.79 -3.61
C LEU A 85 5.31 -4.59 -4.81
N LEU A 86 5.04 -4.16 -6.05
CA LEU A 86 5.63 -4.79 -7.24
C LEU A 86 7.15 -4.62 -7.30
N LEU A 87 7.66 -3.45 -6.92
CA LEU A 87 9.10 -3.22 -6.86
C LEU A 87 9.76 -4.10 -5.80
N VAL A 88 9.14 -4.22 -4.61
CA VAL A 88 9.61 -5.13 -3.56
C VAL A 88 9.55 -6.58 -4.02
N ALA A 89 8.46 -7.00 -4.67
CA ALA A 89 8.34 -8.35 -5.22
C ALA A 89 9.44 -8.66 -6.25
N ALA A 90 9.78 -7.72 -7.11
CA ALA A 90 10.89 -7.88 -8.06
C ALA A 90 12.23 -8.09 -7.34
N ASN A 91 12.53 -7.31 -6.30
CA ASN A 91 13.71 -7.53 -5.46
C ASN A 91 13.71 -8.91 -4.80
N LEU A 92 12.56 -9.36 -4.28
CA LEU A 92 12.42 -10.67 -3.65
C LEU A 92 12.66 -11.82 -4.64
N VAL A 93 12.19 -11.69 -5.88
CA VAL A 93 12.46 -12.66 -6.96
C VAL A 93 13.96 -12.73 -7.25
N LEU A 94 14.64 -11.59 -7.36
CA LEU A 94 16.09 -11.54 -7.57
C LEU A 94 16.88 -12.12 -6.39
N GLY A 95 16.31 -12.07 -5.19
CA GLY A 95 16.88 -12.69 -3.98
C GLY A 95 16.51 -14.16 -3.76
N GLY A 96 15.66 -14.76 -4.63
CA GLY A 96 15.20 -16.14 -4.49
C GLY A 96 14.07 -16.36 -3.47
N HIS A 97 13.47 -15.30 -2.95
CA HIS A 97 12.37 -15.36 -1.97
C HIS A 97 11.00 -15.40 -2.68
N PHE A 98 10.73 -16.44 -3.46
CA PHE A 98 9.55 -16.53 -4.33
C PHE A 98 8.23 -16.59 -3.57
N ASP A 99 8.18 -17.26 -2.42
CA ASP A 99 7.01 -17.36 -1.54
C ASP A 99 6.56 -15.99 -1.05
N VAL A 100 7.51 -15.18 -0.60
CA VAL A 100 7.24 -13.81 -0.15
C VAL A 100 6.91 -12.89 -1.33
N ALA A 101 7.57 -13.07 -2.47
CA ALA A 101 7.30 -12.30 -3.70
C ALA A 101 5.86 -12.49 -4.18
N VAL A 102 5.36 -13.74 -4.20
CA VAL A 102 3.95 -14.02 -4.57
C VAL A 102 2.98 -13.31 -3.63
N ARG A 103 3.24 -13.32 -2.34
CA ARG A 103 2.43 -12.59 -1.36
C ARG A 103 2.37 -11.09 -1.68
N ASP A 104 3.50 -10.47 -1.98
CA ASP A 104 3.58 -9.04 -2.27
C ASP A 104 2.90 -8.68 -3.59
N VAL A 105 2.93 -9.55 -4.59
CA VAL A 105 2.13 -9.39 -5.82
C VAL A 105 0.63 -9.40 -5.51
N VAL A 106 0.16 -10.33 -4.69
CA VAL A 106 -1.26 -10.39 -4.27
C VAL A 106 -1.66 -9.12 -3.50
N MET A 107 -0.80 -8.65 -2.61
CA MET A 107 -1.04 -7.40 -1.88
C MET A 107 -1.04 -6.19 -2.81
N SER A 108 -0.20 -6.17 -3.84
CA SER A 108 -0.20 -5.13 -4.88
C SER A 108 -1.53 -5.08 -5.62
N VAL A 109 -2.07 -6.23 -6.03
CA VAL A 109 -3.39 -6.32 -6.66
C VAL A 109 -4.49 -5.83 -5.71
N ALA A 110 -4.43 -6.19 -4.44
CA ALA A 110 -5.38 -5.71 -3.43
C ALA A 110 -5.32 -4.17 -3.27
N ALA A 111 -4.12 -3.59 -3.23
CA ALA A 111 -3.92 -2.15 -3.15
C ALA A 111 -4.45 -1.43 -4.41
N PHE A 112 -4.20 -1.98 -5.60
CA PHE A 112 -4.77 -1.47 -6.85
C PHE A 112 -6.31 -1.52 -6.84
N THR A 113 -6.88 -2.64 -6.40
CA THR A 113 -8.34 -2.81 -6.27
C THR A 113 -8.93 -1.79 -5.30
N LEU A 114 -8.25 -1.53 -4.18
CA LEU A 114 -8.64 -0.48 -3.23
C LEU A 114 -8.67 0.90 -3.91
N ALA A 115 -7.62 1.26 -4.64
CA ALA A 115 -7.54 2.54 -5.34
C ALA A 115 -8.72 2.74 -6.30
N ARG A 116 -8.99 1.73 -7.14
CA ARG A 116 -10.12 1.72 -8.09
C ARG A 116 -11.48 1.79 -7.39
N GLY A 117 -11.64 1.06 -6.29
CA GLY A 117 -12.85 1.08 -5.48
C GLY A 117 -13.12 2.46 -4.87
N LEU A 118 -12.09 3.12 -4.35
CA LEU A 118 -12.19 4.47 -3.80
C LEU A 118 -12.55 5.52 -4.88
N GLU A 119 -12.08 5.36 -6.11
CA GLU A 119 -12.47 6.21 -7.24
C GLU A 119 -13.96 6.04 -7.57
N ALA A 120 -14.43 4.81 -7.70
CA ALA A 120 -15.84 4.51 -7.98
C ALA A 120 -16.76 5.08 -6.89
N LEU A 121 -16.36 4.95 -5.61
CA LEU A 121 -17.09 5.53 -4.47
C LEU A 121 -17.20 7.04 -4.55
N ALA A 122 -16.12 7.72 -4.90
CA ALA A 122 -16.10 9.17 -5.00
C ALA A 122 -17.01 9.66 -6.14
N THR A 123 -16.97 9.02 -7.30
CA THR A 123 -17.81 9.35 -8.45
C THR A 123 -19.30 9.17 -8.13
N THR A 124 -19.66 8.06 -7.48
CA THR A 124 -21.05 7.79 -7.09
C THR A 124 -21.59 8.84 -6.13
N LYS A 125 -20.80 9.26 -5.14
CA LYS A 125 -21.17 10.32 -4.19
C LYS A 125 -21.34 11.66 -4.88
N ALA A 126 -20.47 12.03 -5.82
CA ALA A 126 -20.58 13.27 -6.59
C ALA A 126 -21.85 13.33 -7.42
N VAL A 127 -22.21 12.24 -8.12
CA VAL A 127 -23.44 12.15 -8.92
C VAL A 127 -24.70 12.24 -8.04
N ALA A 128 -24.70 11.57 -6.88
CA ALA A 128 -25.82 11.63 -5.95
C ALA A 128 -26.03 13.05 -5.40
N GLY A 129 -24.95 13.74 -5.01
CA GLY A 129 -25.01 15.12 -4.54
C GLY A 129 -25.56 16.11 -5.60
N ALA A 130 -25.10 15.95 -6.85
CA ALA A 130 -25.57 16.79 -7.96
C ALA A 130 -27.07 16.59 -8.28
N ARG A 131 -27.58 15.37 -8.12
CA ARG A 131 -29.04 15.11 -8.28
C ARG A 131 -29.86 15.77 -7.19
N THR A 132 -29.44 15.66 -5.94
CA THR A 132 -30.14 16.26 -4.79
C THR A 132 -30.22 17.78 -4.91
N SER A 133 -29.15 18.45 -5.30
CA SER A 133 -29.13 19.90 -5.48
C SER A 133 -30.06 20.39 -6.59
N ARG A 134 -30.20 19.63 -7.68
CA ARG A 134 -31.16 19.97 -8.76
C ARG A 134 -32.63 19.83 -8.33
N THR A 135 -32.93 18.82 -7.51
CA THR A 135 -34.33 18.61 -7.03
C THR A 135 -34.75 19.66 -6.02
N VAL A 136 -33.83 20.25 -5.26
CA VAL A 136 -34.12 21.30 -4.28
C VAL A 136 -34.27 22.69 -4.97
N ALA A 137 -33.69 22.88 -6.15
CA ALA A 137 -33.72 24.13 -6.90
C ALA A 137 -34.90 24.22 -7.90
N ALA A 138 -35.68 23.17 -8.05
CA ALA A 138 -36.89 23.09 -8.89
C ALA A 138 -38.17 23.19 -8.05
#